data_3ac32e813ca61e48cb3062f73a7f66ae
#
_entry.id   3ac32e813ca61e48cb3062f73a7f66ae
#
_cell.length_a   1.000
_cell.length_b   1.000
_cell.length_c   1.000
_cell.angle_alpha   90.00
_cell.angle_beta   90.00
_cell.angle_gamma   90.00
#
_symmetry.space_group_name_H-M   'P 1'
#
loop_
_entity.id
_entity.type
_entity.pdbx_description
1 polymer ?
#
loop_
_entity_poly.entity_id
_entity_poly.type
_entity_poly.pdbx_seq_one_letter_code
_entity_poly.pdbx_strand_id
1 'polypeptide(L)'
;MAEKHGGTYYYELWVFRSPVQAATNRERKLSHMTNAFICEGIRTPIGRYGGALSQVRADDLATIPLKNLKEKFEKSDWESIDEVIFGCANQAGEDNRNVARMATLLAGIPFSVPGVTVNRLCGSGMEAVSVASRAIAAGEISLAIAGGVESMSRAPFVMPKATSAFSRTAEIHDSTLGWRFINPQMVKLYGTSSMAETGENVAEKYKVDRASQDLFAFRSQQKAAAAQKAGILAEEIVPVSIPGPKGSVKTVSDDEHIRPDTTLEALAKLPTPFRQGGTVTAGNASGVNDGAAAMFVASEEAAARFGLKPIARILGSATAGVEPDYMGIGPIYAVRKLLARLKMSMADVDVFELNEAFASQSLAVTRELGLPDDSEKVNPNGGAIAIGHPLGMSGARLVLTASRQIQRVKGRYALASMCIGVGQGIAIMLERV
;
A
#
# COMPACT_ATOMS: atom_id res chain seq x y z
N MET A 1 -31.53 -28.40 -69.42
CA MET A 1 -32.07 -29.23 -68.35
C MET A 1 -31.70 -28.56 -67.05
N ALA A 2 -32.73 -28.07 -66.37
CA ALA A 2 -32.56 -27.30 -65.12
C ALA A 2 -33.00 -28.16 -63.93
N GLU A 3 -32.20 -28.29 -62.94
CA GLU A 3 -32.66 -28.79 -61.64
C GLU A 3 -32.55 -27.70 -60.56
N LYS A 4 -33.71 -27.44 -59.96
CA LYS A 4 -33.88 -26.53 -58.82
C LYS A 4 -33.52 -27.27 -57.55
N HIS A 5 -32.65 -26.67 -56.73
CA HIS A 5 -32.54 -27.06 -55.33
C HIS A 5 -33.06 -25.90 -54.45
N GLY A 6 -34.15 -26.17 -53.74
CA GLY A 6 -34.76 -25.28 -52.76
C GLY A 6 -33.96 -25.30 -51.45
N GLY A 7 -33.46 -24.16 -51.02
CA GLY A 7 -32.89 -23.94 -49.71
C GLY A 7 -33.88 -23.21 -48.81
N THR A 8 -34.34 -23.89 -47.76
CA THR A 8 -35.20 -23.32 -46.73
C THR A 8 -34.35 -22.50 -45.77
N TYR A 9 -34.52 -21.17 -45.75
CA TYR A 9 -33.86 -20.29 -44.76
C TYR A 9 -34.64 -20.34 -43.45
N TYR A 10 -34.00 -20.84 -42.39
CA TYR A 10 -34.50 -20.70 -41.02
C TYR A 10 -34.18 -19.29 -40.55
N TYR A 11 -35.18 -18.45 -40.30
CA TYR A 11 -35.04 -17.21 -39.57
C TYR A 11 -35.00 -17.54 -38.07
N GLU A 12 -33.86 -17.38 -37.42
CA GLU A 12 -33.79 -17.36 -35.98
C GLU A 12 -34.49 -16.09 -35.47
N LEU A 13 -35.58 -16.28 -34.75
CA LEU A 13 -36.31 -15.24 -34.04
C LEU A 13 -35.46 -14.79 -32.84
N TRP A 14 -34.81 -13.64 -32.96
CA TRP A 14 -34.26 -12.92 -31.82
C TRP A 14 -35.39 -12.47 -30.92
N VAL A 15 -35.63 -13.18 -29.81
CA VAL A 15 -36.57 -12.74 -28.77
C VAL A 15 -35.91 -11.57 -28.02
N PHE A 16 -36.31 -10.35 -28.35
CA PHE A 16 -35.99 -9.17 -27.56
C PHE A 16 -36.61 -9.32 -26.17
N ARG A 17 -35.81 -9.60 -25.18
CA ARG A 17 -36.24 -9.54 -23.77
C ARG A 17 -36.64 -8.11 -23.44
N SER A 18 -37.79 -7.93 -22.80
CA SER A 18 -38.29 -6.60 -22.42
C SER A 18 -37.31 -5.84 -21.52
N PRO A 19 -37.25 -4.51 -21.60
CA PRO A 19 -36.39 -3.68 -20.74
C PRO A 19 -36.60 -3.89 -19.23
N VAL A 20 -37.83 -4.32 -18.85
CA VAL A 20 -38.21 -4.62 -17.46
C VAL A 20 -37.52 -5.90 -16.95
N GLN A 21 -37.36 -6.95 -17.80
CA GLN A 21 -36.62 -8.15 -17.41
C GLN A 21 -35.11 -7.93 -17.33
N ALA A 22 -34.57 -7.00 -18.11
CA ALA A 22 -33.18 -6.61 -18.02
C ALA A 22 -32.88 -5.80 -16.74
N ALA A 23 -33.78 -4.92 -16.30
CA ALA A 23 -33.68 -4.15 -15.07
C ALA A 23 -33.75 -5.05 -13.83
N THR A 24 -34.71 -6.00 -13.78
CA THR A 24 -34.86 -6.94 -12.66
C THR A 24 -33.65 -7.90 -12.52
N ASN A 25 -33.03 -8.30 -13.64
CA ASN A 25 -31.80 -9.09 -13.61
C ASN A 25 -30.56 -8.25 -13.16
N ARG A 26 -30.55 -6.95 -13.49
CA ARG A 26 -29.49 -6.03 -13.03
C ARG A 26 -29.62 -5.73 -11.54
N GLU A 27 -30.82 -5.55 -11.03
CA GLU A 27 -31.12 -5.38 -9.61
C GLU A 27 -30.84 -6.66 -8.81
N ARG A 28 -31.17 -7.84 -9.33
CA ARG A 28 -30.80 -9.14 -8.72
C ARG A 28 -29.28 -9.36 -8.70
N LYS A 29 -28.52 -8.95 -9.75
CA LYS A 29 -27.06 -9.03 -9.73
C LYS A 29 -26.41 -8.06 -8.73
N LEU A 30 -27.00 -6.88 -8.50
CA LEU A 30 -26.54 -5.91 -7.50
C LEU A 30 -26.88 -6.35 -6.05
N SER A 31 -27.91 -7.18 -5.86
CA SER A 31 -28.27 -7.72 -4.54
C SER A 31 -27.39 -8.89 -4.06
N HIS A 32 -26.39 -9.33 -4.84
CA HIS A 32 -25.50 -10.46 -4.52
C HIS A 32 -24.01 -10.10 -4.54
N MET A 33 -23.63 -8.84 -4.32
CA MET A 33 -22.22 -8.51 -4.08
C MET A 33 -21.79 -9.09 -2.73
N THR A 34 -20.85 -10.03 -2.77
CA THR A 34 -20.26 -10.62 -1.57
C THR A 34 -19.43 -9.61 -0.82
N ASN A 35 -19.63 -9.48 0.50
CA ASN A 35 -18.80 -8.62 1.32
C ASN A 35 -17.40 -9.22 1.45
N ALA A 36 -16.39 -8.35 1.39
CA ALA A 36 -15.00 -8.70 1.66
C ALA A 36 -14.59 -8.15 3.03
N PHE A 37 -13.93 -8.98 3.81
CA PHE A 37 -13.49 -8.65 5.16
C PHE A 37 -11.99 -8.75 5.30
N ILE A 38 -11.38 -7.79 5.99
CA ILE A 38 -10.06 -7.95 6.58
C ILE A 38 -10.20 -8.84 7.80
N CYS A 39 -9.38 -9.87 7.86
CA CYS A 39 -9.32 -10.78 9.00
C CYS A 39 -7.98 -10.63 9.73
N GLU A 40 -7.28 -11.72 10.00
CA GLU A 40 -5.94 -11.65 10.63
C GLU A 40 -4.91 -11.09 9.65
N GLY A 41 -3.98 -10.30 10.18
CA GLY A 41 -2.86 -9.76 9.43
C GLY A 41 -1.68 -9.46 10.33
N ILE A 42 -0.49 -9.46 9.74
CA ILE A 42 0.78 -9.25 10.45
C ILE A 42 1.77 -8.54 9.51
N ARG A 43 2.76 -7.86 10.09
CA ARG A 43 3.87 -7.26 9.35
C ARG A 43 5.21 -7.51 10.02
N THR A 44 6.29 -7.38 9.30
CA THR A 44 7.60 -7.26 9.89
C THR A 44 7.74 -5.91 10.61
N PRO A 45 8.71 -5.74 11.51
CA PRO A 45 9.19 -4.40 11.85
C PRO A 45 9.65 -3.70 10.56
N ILE A 46 9.67 -2.37 10.57
CA ILE A 46 10.19 -1.58 9.46
C ILE A 46 11.65 -1.22 9.77
N GLY A 47 12.56 -1.73 8.91
CA GLY A 47 13.98 -1.40 8.92
C GLY A 47 14.25 -0.08 8.21
N ARG A 48 15.28 0.66 8.65
CA ARG A 48 15.79 1.81 7.89
C ARG A 48 16.78 1.34 6.83
N TYR A 49 17.04 2.19 5.86
CA TYR A 49 18.03 1.94 4.80
C TYR A 49 19.40 1.57 5.37
N GLY A 50 19.96 0.46 4.93
CA GLY A 50 21.22 -0.08 5.43
C GLY A 50 21.18 -0.51 6.90
N GLY A 51 19.98 -0.59 7.51
CA GLY A 51 19.77 -0.90 8.92
C GLY A 51 19.58 -2.39 9.21
N ALA A 52 18.77 -2.67 10.23
CA ALA A 52 18.64 -4.00 10.81
C ALA A 52 18.16 -5.07 9.81
N LEU A 53 17.28 -4.72 8.87
CA LEU A 53 16.73 -5.65 7.88
C LEU A 53 17.52 -5.71 6.55
N SER A 54 18.56 -4.91 6.38
CA SER A 54 19.31 -4.78 5.12
C SER A 54 19.96 -6.07 4.62
N GLN A 55 20.16 -7.05 5.50
CA GLN A 55 20.73 -8.36 5.14
C GLN A 55 19.67 -9.39 4.75
N VAL A 56 18.38 -9.07 4.93
CA VAL A 56 17.27 -9.97 4.58
C VAL A 56 16.90 -9.74 3.12
N ARG A 57 16.92 -10.80 2.31
CA ARG A 57 16.50 -10.75 0.90
C ARG A 57 15.04 -10.32 0.79
N ALA A 58 14.68 -9.65 -0.29
CA ALA A 58 13.30 -9.16 -0.48
C ALA A 58 12.26 -10.30 -0.52
N ASP A 59 12.59 -11.42 -1.17
CA ASP A 59 11.74 -12.61 -1.24
C ASP A 59 11.61 -13.34 0.12
N ASP A 60 12.70 -13.41 0.89
CA ASP A 60 12.68 -13.92 2.27
C ASP A 60 11.89 -13.00 3.21
N LEU A 61 12.04 -11.68 3.07
CA LEU A 61 11.31 -10.70 3.86
C LEU A 61 9.79 -10.81 3.63
N ALA A 62 9.37 -10.99 2.36
CA ALA A 62 7.98 -11.24 1.99
C ALA A 62 7.44 -12.57 2.57
N THR A 63 8.32 -13.55 2.75
CA THR A 63 7.98 -14.88 3.29
C THR A 63 7.62 -14.84 4.78
N ILE A 64 8.24 -13.96 5.56
CA ILE A 64 8.09 -13.91 7.03
C ILE A 64 6.64 -13.77 7.48
N PRO A 65 5.86 -12.75 7.03
CA PRO A 65 4.47 -12.63 7.44
C PRO A 65 3.59 -13.78 6.96
N LEU A 66 3.85 -14.34 5.77
CA LEU A 66 3.13 -15.51 5.25
C LEU A 66 3.37 -16.75 6.11
N LYS A 67 4.63 -16.99 6.48
CA LYS A 67 5.01 -18.12 7.32
C LYS A 67 4.39 -18.02 8.72
N ASN A 68 4.40 -16.83 9.31
CA ASN A 68 3.77 -16.59 10.60
C ASN A 68 2.25 -16.84 10.55
N LEU A 69 1.55 -16.35 9.53
CA LEU A 69 0.13 -16.63 9.34
C LEU A 69 -0.11 -18.14 9.18
N LYS A 70 0.75 -18.84 8.42
CA LYS A 70 0.64 -20.28 8.24
C LYS A 70 0.82 -21.05 9.54
N GLU A 71 1.79 -20.69 10.36
CA GLU A 71 2.01 -21.30 11.67
C GLU A 71 0.83 -21.05 12.61
N LYS A 72 0.27 -19.82 12.60
CA LYS A 72 -0.89 -19.45 13.43
C LYS A 72 -2.17 -20.22 13.07
N PHE A 73 -2.35 -20.54 11.78
CA PHE A 73 -3.50 -21.27 11.24
C PHE A 73 -3.11 -22.64 10.67
N GLU A 74 -2.19 -23.35 11.32
CA GLU A 74 -1.63 -24.61 10.85
C GLU A 74 -2.70 -25.68 10.51
N LYS A 75 -3.81 -25.70 11.25
CA LYS A 75 -4.89 -26.68 11.08
C LYS A 75 -5.91 -26.30 10.00
N SER A 76 -5.80 -25.14 9.40
CA SER A 76 -6.73 -24.69 8.36
C SER A 76 -6.39 -25.29 7.01
N ASP A 77 -7.37 -25.33 6.12
CA ASP A 77 -7.20 -25.81 4.74
C ASP A 77 -6.51 -24.76 3.86
N TRP A 78 -5.19 -24.81 3.80
CA TRP A 78 -4.35 -23.90 3.02
C TRP A 78 -4.51 -24.07 1.51
N GLU A 79 -5.03 -25.20 1.01
CA GLU A 79 -5.37 -25.37 -0.40
C GLU A 79 -6.62 -24.61 -0.82
N SER A 80 -7.46 -24.20 0.16
CA SER A 80 -8.66 -23.40 -0.09
C SER A 80 -8.39 -21.90 -0.30
N ILE A 81 -7.12 -21.46 -0.23
CA ILE A 81 -6.74 -20.07 -0.56
C ILE A 81 -6.71 -19.93 -2.08
N ASP A 82 -7.52 -19.02 -2.60
CA ASP A 82 -7.63 -18.80 -4.04
C ASP A 82 -6.39 -18.10 -4.63
N GLU A 83 -5.81 -17.11 -3.92
CA GLU A 83 -4.65 -16.37 -4.43
C GLU A 83 -3.88 -15.61 -3.33
N VAL A 84 -2.56 -15.45 -3.53
CA VAL A 84 -1.72 -14.51 -2.77
C VAL A 84 -1.41 -13.31 -3.65
N ILE A 85 -1.81 -12.09 -3.23
CA ILE A 85 -1.68 -10.85 -3.98
C ILE A 85 -0.76 -9.90 -3.21
N PHE A 86 0.44 -9.64 -3.71
CA PHE A 86 1.39 -8.75 -3.05
C PHE A 86 1.72 -7.53 -3.89
N GLY A 87 1.81 -6.37 -3.22
CA GLY A 87 2.39 -5.17 -3.78
C GLY A 87 3.91 -5.19 -3.70
N CYS A 88 4.57 -4.78 -4.80
CA CYS A 88 6.00 -4.52 -4.85
C CYS A 88 6.29 -3.49 -5.93
N ALA A 89 7.07 -2.45 -5.59
CA ALA A 89 7.32 -1.35 -6.52
C ALA A 89 8.57 -1.57 -7.37
N ASN A 90 9.66 -2.06 -6.82
CA ASN A 90 10.93 -2.14 -7.54
C ASN A 90 10.95 -3.29 -8.57
N GLN A 91 10.85 -4.52 -8.15
CA GLN A 91 10.87 -5.74 -8.97
C GLN A 91 12.10 -5.93 -9.87
N ALA A 92 13.20 -5.22 -9.59
CA ALA A 92 14.41 -5.26 -10.38
C ALA A 92 15.50 -6.20 -9.81
N GLY A 93 15.40 -6.56 -8.55
CA GLY A 93 16.37 -7.39 -7.83
C GLY A 93 15.84 -8.75 -7.41
N GLU A 94 15.98 -9.07 -6.14
CA GLU A 94 15.53 -10.33 -5.52
C GLU A 94 14.00 -10.44 -5.46
N ASP A 95 13.31 -9.34 -5.69
CA ASP A 95 11.86 -9.17 -5.82
C ASP A 95 11.33 -9.40 -7.25
N ASN A 96 12.19 -9.79 -8.18
CA ASN A 96 11.79 -10.10 -9.56
C ASN A 96 11.00 -11.42 -9.65
N ARG A 97 10.49 -11.74 -10.84
CA ARG A 97 9.78 -12.99 -11.14
C ARG A 97 8.58 -13.26 -10.24
N ASN A 98 7.76 -12.23 -9.94
CA ASN A 98 6.57 -12.39 -9.14
C ASN A 98 6.90 -12.77 -7.68
N VAL A 99 7.35 -11.79 -6.91
CA VAL A 99 7.76 -11.98 -5.51
C VAL A 99 6.64 -12.58 -4.64
N ALA A 100 5.36 -12.30 -4.95
CA ALA A 100 4.23 -12.94 -4.28
C ALA A 100 4.28 -14.46 -4.41
N ARG A 101 4.48 -14.97 -5.63
CA ARG A 101 4.58 -16.41 -5.87
C ARG A 101 5.83 -17.02 -5.23
N MET A 102 6.97 -16.33 -5.30
CA MET A 102 8.21 -16.77 -4.66
C MET A 102 8.02 -16.90 -3.15
N ALA A 103 7.48 -15.88 -2.50
CA ALA A 103 7.23 -15.88 -1.06
C ALA A 103 6.20 -16.94 -0.63
N THR A 104 5.15 -17.19 -1.44
CA THR A 104 4.16 -18.26 -1.21
C THR A 104 4.83 -19.62 -1.12
N LEU A 105 5.70 -19.94 -2.07
CA LEU A 105 6.43 -21.21 -2.10
C LEU A 105 7.44 -21.32 -0.95
N LEU A 106 8.20 -20.26 -0.68
CA LEU A 106 9.18 -20.20 0.42
C LEU A 106 8.53 -20.32 1.80
N ALA A 107 7.29 -19.82 1.96
CA ALA A 107 6.50 -20.00 3.17
C ALA A 107 5.95 -21.43 3.33
N GLY A 108 6.15 -22.30 2.34
CA GLY A 108 5.63 -23.67 2.33
C GLY A 108 4.10 -23.73 2.20
N ILE A 109 3.46 -22.69 1.67
CA ILE A 109 2.04 -22.71 1.27
C ILE A 109 1.92 -23.67 0.10
N PRO A 110 0.82 -24.46 -0.02
CA PRO A 110 0.66 -25.44 -1.08
C PRO A 110 0.93 -24.86 -2.47
N PHE A 111 1.60 -25.61 -3.33
CA PHE A 111 1.95 -25.15 -4.69
C PHE A 111 0.70 -24.95 -5.59
N SER A 112 -0.45 -25.47 -5.20
CA SER A 112 -1.75 -25.22 -5.82
C SER A 112 -2.21 -23.78 -5.67
N VAL A 113 -1.76 -23.06 -4.62
CA VAL A 113 -2.13 -21.66 -4.38
C VAL A 113 -1.30 -20.74 -5.28
N PRO A 114 -1.90 -20.05 -6.24
CA PRO A 114 -1.20 -19.11 -7.12
C PRO A 114 -0.80 -17.83 -6.39
N GLY A 115 -0.01 -16.99 -7.05
CA GLY A 115 0.36 -15.69 -6.53
C GLY A 115 0.56 -14.68 -7.64
N VAL A 116 0.23 -13.42 -7.39
CA VAL A 116 0.41 -12.30 -8.32
C VAL A 116 1.04 -11.10 -7.62
N THR A 117 1.97 -10.45 -8.29
CA THR A 117 2.57 -9.19 -7.83
C THR A 117 1.95 -8.03 -8.60
N VAL A 118 1.44 -7.04 -7.86
CA VAL A 118 0.86 -5.82 -8.42
C VAL A 118 1.76 -4.62 -8.15
N ASN A 119 1.83 -3.70 -9.10
CA ASN A 119 2.62 -2.48 -8.98
C ASN A 119 1.74 -1.24 -9.22
N ARG A 120 1.57 -0.46 -8.18
CA ARG A 120 1.05 0.91 -8.18
C ARG A 120 2.01 1.79 -7.36
N LEU A 121 3.33 1.60 -7.55
CA LEU A 121 4.39 2.26 -6.79
C LEU A 121 4.09 2.22 -5.28
N CYS A 122 4.13 3.36 -4.57
CA CYS A 122 3.86 3.44 -3.13
C CYS A 122 2.52 2.79 -2.72
N GLY A 123 1.50 2.83 -3.59
CA GLY A 123 0.16 2.29 -3.34
C GLY A 123 -0.01 0.80 -3.57
N SER A 124 1.05 0.07 -3.94
CA SER A 124 0.97 -1.34 -4.37
C SER A 124 0.34 -2.25 -3.34
N GLY A 125 0.69 -2.13 -2.05
CA GLY A 125 0.10 -2.95 -0.99
C GLY A 125 -1.39 -2.69 -0.77
N MET A 126 -1.84 -1.43 -0.85
CA MET A 126 -3.27 -1.10 -0.76
C MET A 126 -4.03 -1.56 -2.02
N GLU A 127 -3.38 -1.49 -3.20
CA GLU A 127 -3.95 -2.05 -4.42
C GLU A 127 -4.12 -3.56 -4.32
N ALA A 128 -3.17 -4.30 -3.74
CA ALA A 128 -3.29 -5.73 -3.50
C ALA A 128 -4.56 -6.07 -2.70
N VAL A 129 -4.81 -5.36 -1.59
CA VAL A 129 -6.03 -5.50 -0.78
C VAL A 129 -7.27 -5.12 -1.60
N SER A 130 -7.19 -4.06 -2.41
CA SER A 130 -8.31 -3.60 -3.25
C SER A 130 -8.64 -4.59 -4.36
N VAL A 131 -7.64 -5.25 -4.96
CA VAL A 131 -7.82 -6.32 -5.97
C VAL A 131 -8.53 -7.51 -5.33
N ALA A 132 -8.02 -8.01 -4.19
CA ALA A 132 -8.63 -9.11 -3.46
C ALA A 132 -10.10 -8.81 -3.12
N SER A 133 -10.40 -7.62 -2.58
CA SER A 133 -11.76 -7.26 -2.20
C SER A 133 -12.72 -7.16 -3.40
N ARG A 134 -12.23 -6.66 -4.55
CA ARG A 134 -13.03 -6.60 -5.79
C ARG A 134 -13.32 -7.99 -6.37
N ALA A 135 -12.33 -8.87 -6.36
CA ALA A 135 -12.49 -10.25 -6.84
C ALA A 135 -13.48 -11.04 -5.95
N ILE A 136 -13.42 -10.86 -4.62
CA ILE A 136 -14.40 -11.44 -3.68
C ILE A 136 -15.79 -10.86 -3.93
N ALA A 137 -15.92 -9.55 -4.08
CA ALA A 137 -17.20 -8.90 -4.35
C ALA A 137 -17.81 -9.34 -5.68
N ALA A 138 -16.98 -9.65 -6.68
CA ALA A 138 -17.41 -10.19 -7.98
C ALA A 138 -17.75 -11.69 -7.92
N GLY A 139 -17.41 -12.40 -6.84
CA GLY A 139 -17.59 -13.84 -6.70
C GLY A 139 -16.61 -14.69 -7.51
N GLU A 140 -15.47 -14.11 -7.90
CA GLU A 140 -14.39 -14.81 -8.62
C GLU A 140 -13.53 -15.65 -7.67
N ILE A 141 -13.30 -15.15 -6.47
CA ILE A 141 -12.58 -15.79 -5.38
C ILE A 141 -13.34 -15.62 -4.06
N SER A 142 -12.98 -16.37 -3.04
CA SER A 142 -13.61 -16.30 -1.71
C SER A 142 -12.62 -15.99 -0.59
N LEU A 143 -11.34 -16.35 -0.76
CA LEU A 143 -10.29 -16.19 0.22
C LEU A 143 -8.95 -15.86 -0.45
N ALA A 144 -8.35 -14.75 -0.08
CA ALA A 144 -7.02 -14.36 -0.52
C ALA A 144 -6.13 -13.96 0.65
N ILE A 145 -4.81 -14.00 0.43
CA ILE A 145 -3.84 -13.28 1.27
C ILE A 145 -3.37 -12.08 0.47
N ALA A 146 -3.64 -10.88 0.96
CA ALA A 146 -3.18 -9.63 0.36
C ALA A 146 -2.10 -8.98 1.23
N GLY A 147 -1.13 -8.34 0.60
CA GLY A 147 -0.04 -7.73 1.32
C GLY A 147 0.92 -6.95 0.44
N GLY A 148 2.18 -6.92 0.84
CA GLY A 148 3.22 -6.33 0.03
C GLY A 148 4.58 -6.33 0.72
N VAL A 149 5.61 -6.07 -0.06
CA VAL A 149 7.01 -6.05 0.36
C VAL A 149 7.76 -4.96 -0.38
N GLU A 150 8.72 -4.38 0.32
CA GLU A 150 9.79 -3.61 -0.32
C GLU A 150 11.07 -3.78 0.49
N SER A 151 12.17 -4.08 -0.17
CA SER A 151 13.51 -3.96 0.40
C SER A 151 14.27 -2.90 -0.39
N MET A 152 14.21 -1.67 0.11
CA MET A 152 14.88 -0.54 -0.55
C MET A 152 16.40 -0.58 -0.31
N SER A 153 16.84 -1.20 0.79
CA SER A 153 18.28 -1.43 1.06
C SER A 153 18.93 -2.36 0.05
N ARG A 154 18.17 -3.27 -0.56
CA ARG A 154 18.66 -4.29 -1.50
C ARG A 154 18.26 -4.02 -2.95
N ALA A 155 17.70 -2.86 -3.22
CA ALA A 155 17.42 -2.43 -4.58
C ALA A 155 18.73 -2.43 -5.40
N PRO A 156 18.80 -3.14 -6.54
CA PRO A 156 20.06 -3.31 -7.26
C PRO A 156 20.45 -2.09 -8.07
N PHE A 157 21.71 -2.02 -8.43
CA PHE A 157 22.13 -1.23 -9.56
C PHE A 157 21.64 -1.86 -10.86
N VAL A 158 21.15 -1.04 -11.78
CA VAL A 158 20.63 -1.47 -13.09
C VAL A 158 21.33 -0.74 -14.22
N MET A 159 21.54 -1.43 -15.34
CA MET A 159 22.26 -0.93 -16.50
C MET A 159 21.47 -1.22 -17.78
N PRO A 160 21.28 -0.24 -18.68
CA PRO A 160 20.62 -0.47 -19.95
C PRO A 160 21.51 -1.31 -20.88
N LYS A 161 20.91 -1.95 -21.88
CA LYS A 161 21.65 -2.54 -22.99
C LYS A 161 22.30 -1.43 -23.81
N ALA A 162 23.51 -1.69 -24.31
CA ALA A 162 24.15 -0.81 -25.27
C ALA A 162 23.28 -0.64 -26.52
N THR A 163 23.15 0.59 -27.01
CA THR A 163 22.35 0.93 -28.20
C THR A 163 23.15 0.84 -29.51
N SER A 164 24.49 0.71 -29.39
CA SER A 164 25.39 0.56 -30.53
C SER A 164 26.38 -0.58 -30.27
N ALA A 165 26.85 -1.21 -31.38
CA ALA A 165 27.92 -2.18 -31.29
C ALA A 165 29.22 -1.50 -30.80
N PHE A 166 30.03 -2.26 -30.07
CA PHE A 166 31.33 -1.79 -29.54
C PHE A 166 31.25 -0.52 -28.68
N SER A 167 30.13 -0.30 -27.96
CA SER A 167 30.02 0.81 -27.04
C SER A 167 31.14 0.78 -26.00
N ARG A 168 31.75 1.95 -25.76
CA ARG A 168 32.83 2.13 -24.77
C ARG A 168 32.36 2.81 -23.49
N THR A 169 31.05 3.05 -23.37
CA THR A 169 30.41 3.69 -22.23
C THR A 169 29.29 2.79 -21.68
N ALA A 170 29.15 2.79 -20.36
CA ALA A 170 28.04 2.15 -19.66
C ALA A 170 27.47 3.15 -18.65
N GLU A 171 26.16 3.20 -18.56
CA GLU A 171 25.42 3.99 -17.57
C GLU A 171 24.84 3.05 -16.54
N ILE A 172 25.06 3.32 -15.25
CA ILE A 172 24.59 2.51 -14.13
C ILE A 172 23.69 3.39 -13.27
N HIS A 173 22.48 2.91 -12.95
CA HIS A 173 21.51 3.61 -12.11
C HIS A 173 21.27 2.83 -10.82
N ASP A 174 21.21 3.55 -9.70
CA ASP A 174 20.67 3.02 -8.44
C ASP A 174 19.14 2.94 -8.57
N SER A 175 18.57 1.76 -8.34
CA SER A 175 17.12 1.56 -8.44
C SER A 175 16.38 1.77 -7.12
N THR A 176 17.04 2.19 -6.06
CA THR A 176 16.44 2.44 -4.73
C THR A 176 15.36 3.51 -4.79
N LEU A 177 15.68 4.64 -5.41
CA LEU A 177 14.80 5.81 -5.54
C LEU A 177 15.02 6.50 -6.89
N GLY A 178 14.06 7.34 -7.26
CA GLY A 178 14.18 8.25 -8.37
C GLY A 178 13.93 7.60 -9.74
N TRP A 179 14.14 8.45 -10.74
CA TRP A 179 13.93 8.10 -12.14
C TRP A 179 15.16 7.38 -12.72
N ARG A 180 14.92 6.35 -13.51
CA ARG A 180 15.91 5.63 -14.31
C ARG A 180 15.34 5.29 -15.68
N PHE A 181 16.17 5.18 -16.71
CA PHE A 181 15.72 4.91 -18.08
C PHE A 181 14.63 5.90 -18.54
N ILE A 182 14.88 7.19 -18.30
CA ILE A 182 13.87 8.25 -18.45
C ILE A 182 13.44 8.35 -19.91
N ASN A 183 12.12 8.27 -20.15
CA ASN A 183 11.57 8.55 -21.47
C ASN A 183 11.60 10.07 -21.74
N PRO A 184 12.26 10.54 -22.84
CA PRO A 184 12.35 11.96 -23.15
C PRO A 184 10.99 12.66 -23.29
N GLN A 185 9.95 11.93 -23.71
CA GLN A 185 8.60 12.51 -23.81
C GLN A 185 8.00 12.78 -22.42
N MET A 186 8.30 11.95 -21.42
CA MET A 186 7.88 12.23 -20.05
C MET A 186 8.48 13.53 -19.52
N VAL A 187 9.79 13.74 -19.76
CA VAL A 187 10.46 15.00 -19.39
C VAL A 187 9.77 16.20 -20.04
N LYS A 188 9.50 16.10 -21.34
CA LYS A 188 8.92 17.20 -22.12
C LYS A 188 7.47 17.53 -21.70
N LEU A 189 6.66 16.51 -21.39
CA LEU A 189 5.22 16.69 -21.18
C LEU A 189 4.86 16.93 -19.72
N TYR A 190 5.57 16.30 -18.79
CA TYR A 190 5.16 16.22 -17.38
C TYR A 190 6.29 16.50 -16.38
N GLY A 191 7.52 16.66 -16.86
CA GLY A 191 8.68 16.71 -15.97
C GLY A 191 9.02 15.33 -15.37
N THR A 192 10.12 15.28 -14.63
CA THR A 192 10.59 14.11 -13.90
C THR A 192 11.19 14.56 -12.56
N SER A 193 10.47 15.40 -11.84
CA SER A 193 10.88 15.90 -10.53
C SER A 193 11.17 14.74 -9.58
N SER A 194 12.20 14.87 -8.76
CA SER A 194 12.48 13.92 -7.69
C SER A 194 11.34 13.93 -6.66
N MET A 195 11.21 12.87 -5.87
CA MET A 195 10.14 12.79 -4.87
C MET A 195 10.19 13.96 -3.89
N ALA A 196 11.36 14.36 -3.43
CA ALA A 196 11.52 15.50 -2.53
C ALA A 196 11.13 16.83 -3.18
N GLU A 197 11.44 17.01 -4.48
CA GLU A 197 10.97 18.18 -5.24
C GLU A 197 9.47 18.23 -5.38
N THR A 198 8.78 17.09 -5.55
CA THR A 198 7.31 17.07 -5.52
C THR A 198 6.75 17.49 -4.16
N GLY A 199 7.47 17.16 -3.06
CA GLY A 199 7.15 17.64 -1.71
C GLY A 199 7.30 19.16 -1.59
N GLU A 200 8.35 19.75 -2.17
CA GLU A 200 8.55 21.20 -2.24
C GLU A 200 7.50 21.89 -3.09
N ASN A 201 7.15 21.32 -4.25
CA ASN A 201 6.09 21.84 -5.12
C ASN A 201 4.74 21.94 -4.39
N VAL A 202 4.40 20.91 -3.60
CA VAL A 202 3.19 20.91 -2.77
C VAL A 202 3.30 21.95 -1.65
N ALA A 203 4.45 22.06 -0.98
CA ALA A 203 4.67 23.08 0.05
C ALA A 203 4.44 24.48 -0.48
N GLU A 204 4.99 24.82 -1.65
CA GLU A 204 4.84 26.11 -2.32
C GLU A 204 3.38 26.38 -2.73
N LYS A 205 2.77 25.45 -3.46
CA LYS A 205 1.40 25.58 -4.00
C LYS A 205 0.35 25.72 -2.90
N TYR A 206 0.49 24.97 -1.81
CA TYR A 206 -0.46 24.93 -0.68
C TYR A 206 -0.02 25.82 0.50
N LYS A 207 1.07 26.56 0.34
CA LYS A 207 1.62 27.49 1.34
C LYS A 207 1.84 26.81 2.69
N VAL A 208 2.45 25.63 2.68
CA VAL A 208 2.81 24.88 3.88
C VAL A 208 4.21 25.28 4.27
N ASP A 209 4.35 26.09 5.32
CA ASP A 209 5.64 26.59 5.79
C ASP A 209 6.47 25.49 6.51
N ARG A 210 7.76 25.75 6.67
CA ARG A 210 8.72 24.86 7.31
C ARG A 210 8.36 24.56 8.76
N ALA A 211 7.91 25.53 9.53
CA ALA A 211 7.59 25.34 10.94
C ALA A 211 6.39 24.42 11.13
N SER A 212 5.36 24.55 10.29
CA SER A 212 4.21 23.64 10.25
C SER A 212 4.64 22.21 9.90
N GLN A 213 5.55 22.04 8.93
CA GLN A 213 6.08 20.73 8.54
C GLN A 213 6.87 20.06 9.67
N ASP A 214 7.74 20.80 10.32
CA ASP A 214 8.53 20.29 11.44
C ASP A 214 7.65 19.95 12.65
N LEU A 215 6.62 20.75 12.94
CA LEU A 215 5.64 20.44 14.00
C LEU A 215 4.84 19.19 13.70
N PHE A 216 4.42 18.98 12.45
CA PHE A 216 3.74 17.77 12.03
C PHE A 216 4.64 16.54 12.20
N ALA A 217 5.89 16.61 11.75
CA ALA A 217 6.87 15.55 11.89
C ALA A 217 7.18 15.23 13.36
N PHE A 218 7.35 16.25 14.21
CA PHE A 218 7.51 16.09 15.65
C PHE A 218 6.33 15.33 16.27
N ARG A 219 5.08 15.69 15.94
CA ARG A 219 3.89 15.02 16.43
C ARG A 219 3.82 13.55 15.95
N SER A 220 4.20 13.28 14.71
CA SER A 220 4.27 11.91 14.18
C SER A 220 5.25 11.05 14.99
N GLN A 221 6.45 11.57 15.30
CA GLN A 221 7.44 10.90 16.13
C GLN A 221 6.93 10.65 17.56
N GLN A 222 6.29 11.64 18.19
CA GLN A 222 5.74 11.50 19.55
C GLN A 222 4.63 10.46 19.60
N LYS A 223 3.70 10.46 18.63
CA LYS A 223 2.63 9.46 18.53
C LYS A 223 3.20 8.05 18.34
N ALA A 224 4.18 7.88 17.44
CA ALA A 224 4.80 6.58 17.19
C ALA A 224 5.57 6.06 18.42
N ALA A 225 6.34 6.90 19.09
CA ALA A 225 7.06 6.55 20.30
C ALA A 225 6.10 6.15 21.45
N ALA A 226 5.00 6.88 21.61
CA ALA A 226 3.96 6.54 22.58
C ALA A 226 3.29 5.20 22.26
N ALA A 227 2.95 4.95 21.00
CA ALA A 227 2.34 3.71 20.54
C ALA A 227 3.29 2.51 20.70
N GLN A 228 4.57 2.68 20.40
CA GLN A 228 5.61 1.66 20.60
C GLN A 228 5.74 1.33 22.11
N LYS A 229 5.87 2.36 22.96
CA LYS A 229 5.98 2.19 24.41
C LYS A 229 4.73 1.49 25.02
N ALA A 230 3.56 1.76 24.47
CA ALA A 230 2.29 1.15 24.91
C ALA A 230 2.09 -0.28 24.35
N GLY A 231 3.00 -0.80 23.52
CA GLY A 231 2.88 -2.12 22.88
C GLY A 231 1.89 -2.19 21.73
N ILE A 232 1.31 -1.06 21.31
CA ILE A 232 0.29 -1.01 20.24
C ILE A 232 0.87 -1.49 18.91
N LEU A 233 2.09 -1.06 18.56
CA LEU A 233 2.74 -1.47 17.32
C LEU A 233 3.14 -2.95 17.35
N ALA A 234 3.50 -3.48 18.51
CA ALA A 234 3.88 -4.89 18.69
C ALA A 234 2.73 -5.87 18.38
N GLU A 235 1.46 -5.44 18.51
CA GLU A 235 0.30 -6.28 18.18
C GLU A 235 0.24 -6.69 16.69
N GLU A 236 0.87 -5.90 15.81
CA GLU A 236 0.88 -6.16 14.37
C GLU A 236 2.25 -6.60 13.84
N ILE A 237 3.27 -6.73 14.71
CA ILE A 237 4.64 -7.05 14.31
C ILE A 237 4.98 -8.50 14.61
N VAL A 238 5.49 -9.21 13.61
CA VAL A 238 6.19 -10.48 13.77
C VAL A 238 7.70 -10.22 13.85
N PRO A 239 8.41 -10.64 14.91
CA PRO A 239 9.85 -10.47 15.01
C PRO A 239 10.61 -11.18 13.88
N VAL A 240 11.68 -10.55 13.40
CA VAL A 240 12.55 -11.08 12.35
C VAL A 240 13.85 -11.57 12.97
N SER A 241 14.13 -12.86 12.80
CA SER A 241 15.38 -13.47 13.23
C SER A 241 16.41 -13.43 12.12
N ILE A 242 17.53 -12.77 12.37
CA ILE A 242 18.61 -12.56 11.39
C ILE A 242 19.84 -13.36 11.86
N PRO A 243 20.34 -14.31 11.04
CA PRO A 243 21.56 -15.02 11.34
C PRO A 243 22.76 -14.07 11.46
N GLY A 244 23.52 -14.23 12.51
CA GLY A 244 24.73 -13.45 12.77
C GLY A 244 26.00 -14.30 12.74
N PRO A 245 27.17 -13.68 12.97
CA PRO A 245 28.46 -14.39 13.03
C PRO A 245 28.47 -15.50 14.10
N LYS A 246 29.20 -16.59 13.82
CA LYS A 246 29.40 -17.73 14.74
C LYS A 246 28.11 -18.39 15.25
N GLY A 247 27.02 -18.36 14.44
CA GLY A 247 25.74 -18.96 14.78
C GLY A 247 24.88 -18.13 15.75
N SER A 248 25.25 -16.89 16.04
CA SER A 248 24.38 -15.97 16.77
C SER A 248 23.13 -15.63 15.95
N VAL A 249 22.06 -15.27 16.64
CA VAL A 249 20.83 -14.78 16.02
C VAL A 249 20.49 -13.44 16.62
N LYS A 250 20.28 -12.43 15.76
CA LYS A 250 19.74 -11.12 16.16
C LYS A 250 18.26 -11.11 15.87
N THR A 251 17.46 -10.82 16.87
CA THR A 251 16.00 -10.63 16.68
C THR A 251 15.71 -9.13 16.57
N VAL A 252 14.96 -8.74 15.54
CA VAL A 252 14.45 -7.39 15.32
C VAL A 252 12.95 -7.43 15.52
N SER A 253 12.45 -6.70 16.52
CA SER A 253 11.04 -6.69 16.95
C SER A 253 10.37 -5.31 16.90
N ASP A 254 11.16 -4.26 16.70
CA ASP A 254 10.70 -2.88 16.77
C ASP A 254 10.95 -2.14 15.45
N ASP A 255 10.08 -1.17 15.14
CA ASP A 255 10.28 -0.26 14.02
C ASP A 255 11.52 0.60 14.25
N GLU A 256 12.53 0.44 13.41
CA GLU A 256 13.87 1.00 13.62
C GLU A 256 13.93 2.52 13.39
N HIS A 257 12.94 3.11 12.71
CA HIS A 257 12.99 4.49 12.26
C HIS A 257 12.48 5.49 13.30
N ILE A 258 11.76 5.04 14.33
CA ILE A 258 11.17 5.88 15.39
C ILE A 258 12.28 6.56 16.21
N ARG A 259 12.15 7.87 16.43
CA ARG A 259 13.08 8.72 17.19
C ARG A 259 12.36 9.43 18.33
N PRO A 260 12.26 8.81 19.51
CA PRO A 260 11.49 9.34 20.63
C PRO A 260 12.09 10.63 21.22
N ASP A 261 13.37 10.86 20.98
CA ASP A 261 14.16 12.04 21.42
C ASP A 261 14.12 13.23 20.45
N THR A 262 13.32 13.15 19.39
CA THR A 262 13.14 14.25 18.44
C THR A 262 12.63 15.51 19.14
N THR A 263 13.25 16.68 18.84
CA THR A 263 12.78 18.00 19.31
C THR A 263 12.58 18.95 18.13
N LEU A 264 11.75 19.98 18.32
CA LEU A 264 11.51 21.00 17.29
C LEU A 264 12.78 21.78 16.96
N GLU A 265 13.64 22.03 17.95
CA GLU A 265 14.92 22.72 17.78
C GLU A 265 15.90 21.90 16.94
N ALA A 266 15.87 20.57 17.08
CA ALA A 266 16.69 19.67 16.26
C ALA A 266 16.18 19.64 14.82
N LEU A 267 14.87 19.55 14.61
CA LEU A 267 14.25 19.57 13.28
C LEU A 267 14.53 20.89 12.56
N ALA A 268 14.38 22.02 13.22
CA ALA A 268 14.61 23.37 12.64
C ALA A 268 16.04 23.56 12.11
N LYS A 269 17.04 22.85 12.68
CA LYS A 269 18.45 22.91 12.27
C LYS A 269 18.77 22.05 11.05
N LEU A 270 17.87 21.16 10.62
CA LEU A 270 18.12 20.28 9.48
C LEU A 270 18.20 21.07 8.17
N PRO A 271 19.16 20.74 7.30
CA PRO A 271 19.28 21.38 5.99
C PRO A 271 18.15 20.98 5.05
N THR A 272 17.91 21.82 4.04
CA THR A 272 16.98 21.57 2.92
C THR A 272 17.77 21.22 1.65
N PRO A 273 18.27 19.98 1.51
CA PRO A 273 19.24 19.62 0.48
C PRO A 273 18.63 19.49 -0.92
N PHE A 274 17.31 19.44 -1.02
CA PHE A 274 16.61 19.14 -2.27
C PHE A 274 16.30 20.37 -3.11
N ARG A 275 16.17 21.54 -2.46
CA ARG A 275 15.90 22.82 -3.12
C ARG A 275 16.54 23.96 -2.33
N GLN A 276 17.21 24.89 -3.02
CA GLN A 276 17.74 26.08 -2.36
C GLN A 276 16.58 26.93 -1.79
N GLY A 277 16.63 27.24 -0.51
CA GLY A 277 15.54 27.93 0.19
C GLY A 277 14.26 27.09 0.33
N GLY A 278 14.36 25.77 0.17
CA GLY A 278 13.26 24.83 0.33
C GLY A 278 12.87 24.59 1.79
N THR A 279 11.94 23.66 1.98
CA THR A 279 11.32 23.37 3.29
C THR A 279 11.41 21.90 3.68
N VAL A 280 11.60 20.99 2.70
CA VAL A 280 11.69 19.55 2.91
C VAL A 280 13.07 19.17 3.45
N THR A 281 13.07 18.37 4.51
CA THR A 281 14.28 17.88 5.19
C THR A 281 14.20 16.39 5.44
N ALA A 282 15.30 15.77 5.85
CA ALA A 282 15.30 14.38 6.31
C ALA A 282 14.45 14.15 7.58
N GLY A 283 14.07 15.20 8.30
CA GLY A 283 13.27 15.10 9.53
C GLY A 283 11.77 15.24 9.29
N ASN A 284 11.35 15.82 8.15
CA ASN A 284 9.94 16.04 7.82
C ASN A 284 9.49 15.30 6.55
N ALA A 285 10.27 14.31 6.14
CA ALA A 285 9.98 13.34 5.08
C ALA A 285 10.05 11.92 5.62
N SER A 286 9.35 10.98 4.97
CA SER A 286 9.49 9.57 5.27
C SER A 286 10.87 9.05 4.90
N GLY A 287 11.30 7.98 5.55
CA GLY A 287 12.58 7.32 5.27
C GLY A 287 12.53 6.40 4.04
N VAL A 288 13.72 5.94 3.66
CA VAL A 288 13.94 4.80 2.76
C VAL A 288 14.01 3.56 3.66
N ASN A 289 13.15 2.56 3.42
CA ASN A 289 12.89 1.53 4.40
C ASN A 289 12.70 0.14 3.78
N ASP A 290 12.82 -0.88 4.64
CA ASP A 290 12.59 -2.30 4.33
C ASP A 290 11.43 -2.82 5.17
N GLY A 291 10.54 -3.64 4.58
CA GLY A 291 9.45 -4.25 5.32
C GLY A 291 8.50 -5.08 4.45
N ALA A 292 7.70 -5.92 5.10
CA ALA A 292 6.66 -6.73 4.48
C ALA A 292 5.43 -6.84 5.38
N ALA A 293 4.25 -7.00 4.77
CA ALA A 293 2.99 -7.22 5.47
C ALA A 293 2.12 -8.22 4.71
N ALA A 294 1.29 -8.97 5.42
CA ALA A 294 0.30 -9.87 4.84
C ALA A 294 -0.95 -9.92 5.72
N MET A 295 -2.12 -10.04 5.11
CA MET A 295 -3.40 -10.19 5.79
C MET A 295 -4.36 -11.05 4.97
N PHE A 296 -5.22 -11.79 5.64
CA PHE A 296 -6.33 -12.48 4.98
C PHE A 296 -7.43 -11.48 4.61
N VAL A 297 -7.89 -11.62 3.37
CA VAL A 297 -9.08 -10.95 2.83
C VAL A 297 -10.05 -12.06 2.41
N ALA A 298 -11.22 -12.10 3.02
CA ALA A 298 -12.14 -13.23 2.87
C ALA A 298 -13.60 -12.78 2.73
N SER A 299 -14.42 -13.60 2.07
CA SER A 299 -15.88 -13.56 2.25
C SER A 299 -16.22 -14.04 3.66
N GLU A 300 -17.42 -13.73 4.15
CA GLU A 300 -17.87 -14.18 5.47
C GLU A 300 -17.86 -15.71 5.59
N GLU A 301 -18.36 -16.39 4.56
CA GLU A 301 -18.39 -17.85 4.49
C GLU A 301 -16.99 -18.47 4.48
N ALA A 302 -16.09 -17.93 3.66
CA ALA A 302 -14.71 -18.42 3.61
C ALA A 302 -13.94 -18.14 4.91
N ALA A 303 -14.16 -16.99 5.55
CA ALA A 303 -13.59 -16.68 6.84
C ALA A 303 -14.01 -17.73 7.90
N ALA A 304 -15.31 -18.03 7.98
CA ALA A 304 -15.83 -19.03 8.90
C ALA A 304 -15.23 -20.43 8.62
N ARG A 305 -15.17 -20.84 7.36
CA ARG A 305 -14.62 -22.15 6.95
C ARG A 305 -13.14 -22.28 7.26
N PHE A 306 -12.36 -21.22 7.08
CA PHE A 306 -10.92 -21.20 7.37
C PHE A 306 -10.61 -20.99 8.86
N GLY A 307 -11.59 -20.64 9.68
CA GLY A 307 -11.43 -20.35 11.11
C GLY A 307 -10.92 -18.93 11.41
N LEU A 308 -11.12 -17.99 10.45
CA LEU A 308 -10.77 -16.59 10.60
C LEU A 308 -11.89 -15.80 11.27
N LYS A 309 -11.50 -14.75 12.02
CA LYS A 309 -12.43 -13.78 12.59
C LYS A 309 -12.32 -12.48 11.78
N PRO A 310 -13.40 -12.00 11.14
CA PRO A 310 -13.42 -10.68 10.53
C PRO A 310 -13.19 -9.58 11.57
N ILE A 311 -12.36 -8.57 11.20
CA ILE A 311 -12.08 -7.40 12.03
C ILE A 311 -12.59 -6.11 11.39
N ALA A 312 -12.62 -6.05 10.05
CA ALA A 312 -13.20 -4.92 9.34
C ALA A 312 -13.78 -5.36 7.99
N ARG A 313 -14.92 -4.80 7.61
CA ARG A 313 -15.50 -4.94 6.28
C ARG A 313 -14.91 -3.88 5.34
N ILE A 314 -14.53 -4.26 4.14
CA ILE A 314 -14.09 -3.33 3.11
C ILE A 314 -15.32 -2.79 2.39
N LEU A 315 -15.62 -1.51 2.55
CA LEU A 315 -16.75 -0.85 1.88
C LEU A 315 -16.43 -0.47 0.43
N GLY A 316 -15.17 -0.28 0.13
CA GLY A 316 -14.69 0.01 -1.21
C GLY A 316 -13.35 0.74 -1.23
N SER A 317 -12.79 0.86 -2.43
CA SER A 317 -11.54 1.60 -2.68
C SER A 317 -11.70 2.50 -3.90
N ALA A 318 -10.95 3.59 -3.97
CA ALA A 318 -10.91 4.46 -5.14
C ALA A 318 -9.49 4.93 -5.43
N THR A 319 -9.21 5.16 -6.71
CA THR A 319 -7.96 5.75 -7.19
C THR A 319 -8.27 7.02 -7.97
N ALA A 320 -7.32 7.95 -7.97
CA ALA A 320 -7.38 9.18 -8.76
C ALA A 320 -6.01 9.50 -9.34
N GLY A 321 -5.99 10.11 -10.52
CA GLY A 321 -4.79 10.69 -11.13
C GLY A 321 -4.72 12.19 -10.82
N VAL A 322 -3.50 12.70 -10.72
CA VAL A 322 -3.17 14.12 -10.58
C VAL A 322 -1.92 14.43 -11.38
N GLU A 323 -1.61 15.68 -11.52
CA GLU A 323 -0.37 16.16 -12.16
C GLU A 323 0.86 15.54 -11.47
N PRO A 324 1.82 14.91 -12.21
CA PRO A 324 2.96 14.20 -11.61
C PRO A 324 3.79 15.02 -10.63
N ASP A 325 4.03 16.30 -10.94
CA ASP A 325 4.82 17.21 -10.11
C ASP A 325 4.13 17.58 -8.78
N TYR A 326 2.84 17.26 -8.65
CA TYR A 326 2.04 17.43 -7.44
C TYR A 326 1.47 16.10 -6.93
N MET A 327 2.19 14.99 -7.11
CA MET A 327 1.72 13.65 -6.74
C MET A 327 1.20 13.57 -5.30
N GLY A 328 1.76 14.37 -4.39
CA GLY A 328 1.41 14.39 -2.98
C GLY A 328 -0.07 14.68 -2.68
N ILE A 329 -0.78 15.37 -3.60
CA ILE A 329 -2.21 15.69 -3.42
C ILE A 329 -3.17 14.62 -3.92
N GLY A 330 -2.66 13.52 -4.49
CA GLY A 330 -3.49 12.41 -4.99
C GLY A 330 -4.54 11.90 -3.99
N PRO A 331 -4.23 11.80 -2.68
CA PRO A 331 -5.20 11.40 -1.65
C PRO A 331 -6.47 12.26 -1.62
N ILE A 332 -6.38 13.56 -1.83
CA ILE A 332 -7.54 14.49 -1.81
C ILE A 332 -8.62 13.99 -2.78
N TYR A 333 -8.22 13.71 -4.01
CA TYR A 333 -9.13 13.27 -5.07
C TYR A 333 -9.59 11.83 -4.90
N ALA A 334 -8.71 10.93 -4.44
CA ALA A 334 -9.07 9.54 -4.18
C ALA A 334 -10.10 9.44 -3.03
N VAL A 335 -9.90 10.18 -1.94
CA VAL A 335 -10.80 10.24 -0.79
C VAL A 335 -12.15 10.86 -1.18
N ARG A 336 -12.16 12.04 -1.82
CA ARG A 336 -13.40 12.68 -2.29
C ARG A 336 -14.20 11.77 -3.22
N LYS A 337 -13.53 11.07 -4.16
CA LYS A 337 -14.17 10.10 -5.07
C LYS A 337 -14.76 8.92 -4.32
N LEU A 338 -14.04 8.40 -3.32
CA LEU A 338 -14.50 7.26 -2.51
C LEU A 338 -15.72 7.63 -1.67
N LEU A 339 -15.66 8.74 -0.94
CA LEU A 339 -16.75 9.23 -0.10
C LEU A 339 -18.02 9.53 -0.93
N ALA A 340 -17.89 10.20 -2.07
CA ALA A 340 -19.01 10.47 -2.97
C ALA A 340 -19.68 9.17 -3.44
N ARG A 341 -18.91 8.14 -3.79
CA ARG A 341 -19.44 6.83 -4.21
C ARG A 341 -20.14 6.10 -3.08
N LEU A 342 -19.63 6.19 -1.85
CA LEU A 342 -20.22 5.58 -0.66
C LEU A 342 -21.35 6.42 -0.05
N LYS A 343 -21.60 7.65 -0.58
CA LYS A 343 -22.53 8.63 -0.03
C LYS A 343 -22.23 8.97 1.43
N MET A 344 -20.95 9.11 1.74
CA MET A 344 -20.42 9.42 3.07
C MET A 344 -19.72 10.79 3.06
N SER A 345 -19.51 11.33 4.25
CA SER A 345 -18.77 12.56 4.51
C SER A 345 -17.51 12.31 5.35
N MET A 346 -16.62 13.31 5.44
CA MET A 346 -15.46 13.26 6.33
C MET A 346 -15.85 13.11 7.80
N ALA A 347 -17.01 13.65 8.20
CA ALA A 347 -17.50 13.59 9.58
C ALA A 347 -17.88 12.17 10.04
N ASP A 348 -18.22 11.28 9.09
CA ASP A 348 -18.57 9.90 9.38
C ASP A 348 -17.36 9.04 9.75
N VAL A 349 -16.13 9.52 9.48
CA VAL A 349 -14.90 8.75 9.66
C VAL A 349 -14.30 8.98 11.04
N ASP A 350 -14.03 7.89 11.75
CA ASP A 350 -13.48 7.92 13.12
C ASP A 350 -11.96 7.81 13.15
N VAL A 351 -11.34 7.14 12.17
CA VAL A 351 -9.90 6.92 12.07
C VAL A 351 -9.43 7.19 10.64
N PHE A 352 -8.35 7.95 10.51
CA PHE A 352 -7.65 8.20 9.25
C PHE A 352 -6.22 7.68 9.34
N GLU A 353 -5.85 6.78 8.46
CA GLU A 353 -4.46 6.36 8.24
C GLU A 353 -3.98 6.95 6.90
N LEU A 354 -3.33 8.08 6.96
CA LEU A 354 -2.82 8.81 5.81
C LEU A 354 -1.30 8.63 5.73
N ASN A 355 -0.78 8.16 4.59
CA ASN A 355 0.66 7.99 4.45
C ASN A 355 1.37 9.35 4.47
N GLU A 356 2.40 9.46 5.31
CA GLU A 356 3.20 10.66 5.48
C GLU A 356 4.48 10.57 4.62
N ALA A 357 4.34 10.66 3.28
CA ALA A 357 5.52 10.69 2.42
C ALA A 357 6.37 11.94 2.70
N PHE A 358 5.70 13.09 2.88
CA PHE A 358 6.26 14.38 3.28
C PHE A 358 5.26 15.09 4.21
N ALA A 359 5.76 15.83 5.19
CA ALA A 359 4.90 16.64 6.05
C ALA A 359 4.13 17.71 5.24
N SER A 360 4.77 18.31 4.24
CA SER A 360 4.13 19.25 3.32
C SER A 360 2.92 18.65 2.61
N GLN A 361 3.08 17.44 2.10
CA GLN A 361 2.02 16.69 1.43
C GLN A 361 0.89 16.31 2.40
N SER A 362 1.25 15.84 3.60
CA SER A 362 0.28 15.42 4.60
C SER A 362 -0.58 16.59 5.07
N LEU A 363 0.03 17.73 5.34
CA LEU A 363 -0.67 18.97 5.74
C LEU A 363 -1.54 19.52 4.61
N ALA A 364 -1.08 19.50 3.35
CA ALA A 364 -1.91 19.89 2.21
C ALA A 364 -3.16 19.00 2.11
N VAL A 365 -3.00 17.69 2.28
CA VAL A 365 -4.11 16.73 2.22
C VAL A 365 -5.09 16.91 3.38
N THR A 366 -4.61 17.01 4.63
CA THR A 366 -5.48 17.16 5.80
C THR A 366 -6.26 18.46 5.74
N ARG A 367 -5.62 19.59 5.42
CA ARG A 367 -6.26 20.92 5.28
C ARG A 367 -7.32 20.92 4.18
N GLU A 368 -7.03 20.35 3.00
CA GLU A 368 -7.97 20.26 1.87
C GLU A 368 -9.17 19.34 2.15
N LEU A 369 -9.00 18.37 3.04
CA LEU A 369 -10.06 17.48 3.52
C LEU A 369 -10.81 18.04 4.74
N GLY A 370 -10.42 19.23 5.24
CA GLY A 370 -11.07 19.87 6.38
C GLY A 370 -10.70 19.26 7.73
N LEU A 371 -9.56 18.57 7.82
CA LEU A 371 -9.04 18.01 9.07
C LEU A 371 -8.04 18.98 9.71
N PRO A 372 -8.10 19.20 11.05
CA PRO A 372 -7.11 19.99 11.76
C PRO A 372 -5.69 19.39 11.65
N ASP A 373 -4.67 20.25 11.65
CA ASP A 373 -3.24 19.83 11.58
C ASP A 373 -2.82 18.96 12.78
N ASP A 374 -3.57 19.03 13.89
CA ASP A 374 -3.33 18.28 15.13
C ASP A 374 -4.42 17.25 15.43
N SER A 375 -5.19 16.87 14.42
CA SER A 375 -6.28 15.89 14.57
C SER A 375 -5.79 14.59 15.22
N GLU A 376 -6.42 14.22 16.31
CA GLU A 376 -6.16 12.93 16.99
C GLU A 376 -6.68 11.74 16.20
N LYS A 377 -7.62 11.96 15.26
CA LYS A 377 -8.13 10.93 14.37
C LYS A 377 -7.15 10.56 13.25
N VAL A 378 -6.17 11.43 12.94
CA VAL A 378 -5.19 11.22 11.87
C VAL A 378 -3.92 10.58 12.43
N ASN A 379 -3.58 9.41 11.91
CA ASN A 379 -2.40 8.64 12.30
C ASN A 379 -2.21 8.62 13.83
N PRO A 380 -3.16 8.07 14.58
CA PRO A 380 -3.14 8.14 16.05
C PRO A 380 -1.91 7.44 16.65
N ASN A 381 -1.32 6.51 15.92
CA ASN A 381 -0.14 5.75 16.33
C ASN A 381 1.15 6.20 15.62
N GLY A 382 1.16 7.42 15.04
CA GLY A 382 2.23 7.91 14.19
C GLY A 382 2.13 7.40 12.76
N GLY A 383 2.82 8.05 11.83
CA GLY A 383 2.80 7.72 10.42
C GLY A 383 4.20 7.50 9.82
N ALA A 384 4.30 7.52 8.50
CA ALA A 384 5.50 7.10 7.78
C ALA A 384 6.75 7.95 8.04
N ILE A 385 6.61 9.20 8.47
CA ILE A 385 7.75 10.04 8.89
C ILE A 385 8.45 9.40 10.09
N ALA A 386 7.69 8.85 11.03
CA ALA A 386 8.21 8.21 12.22
C ALA A 386 8.48 6.71 12.04
N ILE A 387 7.55 5.98 11.41
CA ILE A 387 7.60 4.52 11.32
C ILE A 387 8.42 4.05 10.10
N GLY A 388 8.38 4.81 9.00
CA GLY A 388 9.04 4.46 7.74
C GLY A 388 8.07 4.15 6.60
N HIS A 389 8.62 4.07 5.36
CA HIS A 389 7.84 3.91 4.14
C HIS A 389 8.43 2.89 3.16
N PRO A 390 8.42 1.58 3.48
CA PRO A 390 8.70 0.55 2.47
C PRO A 390 7.60 0.57 1.41
N LEU A 391 7.90 0.96 0.16
CA LEU A 391 6.91 1.36 -0.85
C LEU A 391 5.81 0.31 -1.04
N GLY A 392 6.16 -0.90 -1.44
CA GLY A 392 5.20 -1.97 -1.74
C GLY A 392 4.41 -2.48 -0.52
N MET A 393 4.98 -2.35 0.68
CA MET A 393 4.34 -2.78 1.93
C MET A 393 3.41 -1.73 2.53
N SER A 394 3.73 -0.44 2.39
CA SER A 394 3.11 0.64 3.16
C SER A 394 1.59 0.69 3.04
N GLY A 395 1.05 0.49 1.83
CA GLY A 395 -0.39 0.49 1.62
C GLY A 395 -1.11 -0.62 2.40
N ALA A 396 -0.51 -1.81 2.47
CA ALA A 396 -1.04 -2.92 3.26
C ALA A 396 -0.94 -2.64 4.76
N ARG A 397 0.18 -2.04 5.22
CA ARG A 397 0.34 -1.60 6.61
C ARG A 397 -0.73 -0.60 7.03
N LEU A 398 -1.01 0.41 6.21
CA LEU A 398 -2.06 1.40 6.50
C LEU A 398 -3.43 0.73 6.68
N VAL A 399 -3.78 -0.23 5.82
CA VAL A 399 -5.05 -0.98 5.94
C VAL A 399 -5.09 -1.82 7.21
N LEU A 400 -4.00 -2.54 7.52
CA LEU A 400 -3.89 -3.36 8.73
C LEU A 400 -4.01 -2.50 9.99
N THR A 401 -3.23 -1.42 10.08
CA THR A 401 -3.24 -0.49 11.21
C THR A 401 -4.62 0.15 11.39
N ALA A 402 -5.26 0.63 10.30
CA ALA A 402 -6.60 1.21 10.33
C ALA A 402 -7.64 0.20 10.85
N SER A 403 -7.58 -1.06 10.39
CA SER A 403 -8.51 -2.11 10.81
C SER A 403 -8.39 -2.46 12.30
N ARG A 404 -7.17 -2.46 12.85
CA ARG A 404 -6.92 -2.68 14.29
C ARG A 404 -7.28 -1.45 15.10
N GLN A 405 -6.93 -0.27 14.64
CA GLN A 405 -7.20 0.98 15.36
C GLN A 405 -8.68 1.26 15.51
N ILE A 406 -9.49 0.99 14.47
CA ILE A 406 -10.93 1.19 14.55
C ILE A 406 -11.59 0.28 15.59
N GLN A 407 -11.08 -0.94 15.77
CA GLN A 407 -11.50 -1.84 16.85
C GLN A 407 -11.14 -1.26 18.22
N ARG A 408 -9.91 -0.73 18.37
CA ARG A 408 -9.40 -0.17 19.63
C ARG A 408 -10.21 1.04 20.11
N VAL A 409 -10.52 1.98 19.20
CA VAL A 409 -11.33 3.16 19.55
C VAL A 409 -12.84 2.91 19.55
N LYS A 410 -13.27 1.69 19.20
CA LYS A 410 -14.68 1.32 19.03
C LYS A 410 -15.43 2.23 18.05
N GLY A 411 -14.70 2.83 17.09
CA GLY A 411 -15.24 3.63 16.00
C GLY A 411 -15.99 2.77 15.00
N ARG A 412 -16.70 3.39 14.07
CA ARG A 412 -17.44 2.67 13.02
C ARG A 412 -16.67 2.62 11.70
N TYR A 413 -16.07 3.71 11.28
CA TYR A 413 -15.43 3.82 9.97
C TYR A 413 -13.97 4.26 10.06
N ALA A 414 -13.11 3.58 9.30
CA ALA A 414 -11.73 3.99 9.11
C ALA A 414 -11.42 4.18 7.62
N LEU A 415 -10.65 5.20 7.31
CA LEU A 415 -10.20 5.52 5.96
C LEU A 415 -8.67 5.46 5.90
N ALA A 416 -8.12 4.62 5.02
CA ALA A 416 -6.71 4.64 4.69
C ALA A 416 -6.49 5.24 3.31
N SER A 417 -5.47 6.11 3.16
CA SER A 417 -5.15 6.74 1.88
C SER A 417 -3.67 7.08 1.76
N MET A 418 -3.18 7.13 0.53
CA MET A 418 -1.81 7.51 0.25
C MET A 418 -1.61 8.13 -1.12
N CYS A 419 -0.61 8.99 -1.22
CA CYS A 419 -0.08 9.49 -2.49
C CYS A 419 0.79 8.43 -3.17
N ILE A 420 0.95 8.57 -4.46
CA ILE A 420 1.66 7.61 -5.30
C ILE A 420 2.47 8.39 -6.33
N GLY A 421 3.73 8.04 -6.46
CA GLY A 421 4.60 8.63 -7.47
C GLY A 421 3.98 8.67 -8.87
N VAL A 422 4.46 9.56 -9.71
CA VAL A 422 3.92 9.80 -11.06
C VAL A 422 2.47 10.29 -11.05
N GLY A 423 2.02 10.90 -9.94
CA GLY A 423 0.75 11.64 -9.88
C GLY A 423 -0.50 10.79 -9.70
N GLN A 424 -0.58 10.00 -8.64
CA GLN A 424 -1.79 9.25 -8.30
C GLN A 424 -2.10 9.30 -6.79
N GLY A 425 -3.31 8.90 -6.44
CA GLY A 425 -3.73 8.62 -5.07
C GLY A 425 -4.61 7.39 -5.01
N ILE A 426 -4.62 6.71 -3.87
CA ILE A 426 -5.52 5.59 -3.56
C ILE A 426 -6.12 5.78 -2.17
N ALA A 427 -7.37 5.38 -2.00
CA ALA A 427 -8.07 5.37 -0.72
C ALA A 427 -8.92 4.10 -0.58
N ILE A 428 -9.05 3.60 0.64
CA ILE A 428 -9.90 2.46 1.02
C ILE A 428 -10.71 2.82 2.26
N MET A 429 -11.97 2.40 2.31
CA MET A 429 -12.87 2.61 3.45
C MET A 429 -13.18 1.29 4.11
N LEU A 430 -13.03 1.25 5.41
CA LEU A 430 -13.28 0.10 6.29
C LEU A 430 -14.41 0.41 7.24
N GLU A 431 -15.23 -0.59 7.55
CA GLU A 431 -16.25 -0.55 8.60
C GLU A 431 -15.92 -1.63 9.64
N ARG A 432 -15.96 -1.26 10.92
CA ARG A 432 -15.78 -2.20 12.02
C ARG A 432 -16.89 -3.24 12.05
N VAL A 433 -16.56 -4.48 12.29
CA VAL A 433 -17.49 -5.61 12.48
C VAL A 433 -17.41 -6.13 13.91
#